data_69a267a8c3ac8dc7f4f414fe4987fbd9
#
_entry.id   69a267a8c3ac8dc7f4f414fe4987fbd9
#
_cell.length_a   1.000
_cell.length_b   1.000
_cell.length_c   1.000
_cell.angle_alpha   90.00
_cell.angle_beta   90.00
_cell.angle_gamma   90.00
#
_symmetry.space_group_name_H-M   'P 1'
#
loop_
_entity.id
_entity.type
_entity.pdbx_description
1 polymer ?
#
loop_
_entity_poly.entity_id
_entity_poly.type
_entity_poly.pdbx_seq_one_letter_code
_entity_poly.pdbx_strand_id
1 'polypeptide(L)'
;MQPISHYLQCCEREIHFVEWGRKGAPNLILWHGLARTCRDFDELAFALAETYHIYCPDTIGRGLSQWSPDPDNEYCSAFYARIAQALVDQLGIDRMRWLGTSMGGAIGTHAAATTLKGRISHLVLNDNGPILNPAAINRIKTYAGNPPEFNMVTELEAYFRTIYAPYGWQSDAQWRRMTETSVRRLPSGKITTHYDPAMVRQFILHPKDYDSWDAYDTLDMPTLVLRGETSDLLLSETTQEMAQRGPRARIATVPKCGHAPALNVPEQIELVREFLAE
;
A
#
# COMPACT_ATOMS: atom_id res chain seq x y z
N MET A 1 15.32 -9.10 -13.70
CA MET A 1 15.70 -9.10 -12.27
C MET A 1 14.60 -9.81 -11.49
N GLN A 2 14.94 -10.51 -10.38
CA GLN A 2 13.96 -11.19 -9.53
C GLN A 2 13.97 -10.57 -8.14
N PRO A 3 12.82 -10.53 -7.42
CA PRO A 3 12.78 -10.05 -6.04
C PRO A 3 13.56 -10.97 -5.11
N ILE A 4 14.13 -10.39 -4.07
CA ILE A 4 14.80 -11.12 -2.99
C ILE A 4 13.98 -10.92 -1.71
N SER A 5 13.54 -12.02 -1.09
CA SER A 5 12.81 -11.98 0.18
C SER A 5 13.74 -11.80 1.37
N HIS A 6 13.33 -10.96 2.31
CA HIS A 6 14.03 -10.68 3.56
C HIS A 6 13.06 -10.62 4.72
N TYR A 7 13.58 -10.81 5.93
CA TYR A 7 12.84 -10.71 7.19
C TYR A 7 13.64 -9.90 8.19
N LEU A 8 13.02 -8.91 8.84
CA LEU A 8 13.62 -8.10 9.89
C LEU A 8 12.67 -7.97 11.08
N GLN A 9 13.24 -7.88 12.28
CA GLN A 9 12.47 -7.57 13.47
C GLN A 9 12.28 -6.05 13.62
N CYS A 10 11.06 -5.58 13.41
CA CYS A 10 10.67 -4.18 13.56
C CYS A 10 9.65 -4.05 14.69
N CYS A 11 9.97 -3.30 15.75
CA CYS A 11 9.09 -3.17 16.92
C CYS A 11 8.68 -4.53 17.53
N GLU A 12 9.63 -5.46 17.67
CA GLU A 12 9.43 -6.83 18.17
C GLU A 12 8.48 -7.69 17.31
N ARG A 13 8.27 -7.32 16.06
CA ARG A 13 7.46 -8.06 15.08
C ARG A 13 8.32 -8.41 13.87
N GLU A 14 8.20 -9.64 13.37
CA GLU A 14 8.87 -10.06 12.15
C GLU A 14 8.13 -9.47 10.95
N ILE A 15 8.83 -8.65 10.19
CA ILE A 15 8.34 -8.00 8.97
C ILE A 15 9.07 -8.57 7.77
N HIS A 16 8.30 -9.12 6.85
CA HIS A 16 8.78 -9.55 5.55
C HIS A 16 8.80 -8.37 4.58
N PHE A 17 9.79 -8.33 3.71
CA PHE A 17 9.81 -7.43 2.55
C PHE A 17 10.52 -8.08 1.37
N VAL A 18 10.24 -7.61 0.17
CA VAL A 18 11.00 -7.95 -1.02
C VAL A 18 11.86 -6.78 -1.46
N GLU A 19 13.10 -7.09 -1.84
CA GLU A 19 14.11 -6.15 -2.33
C GLU A 19 14.25 -6.30 -3.83
N TRP A 20 14.34 -5.15 -4.54
CA TRP A 20 14.59 -5.06 -5.97
C TRP A 20 15.67 -4.04 -6.25
N GLY A 21 16.32 -4.14 -7.39
CA GLY A 21 17.25 -3.13 -7.86
C GLY A 21 18.66 -3.32 -7.34
N ARG A 22 19.43 -2.22 -7.33
CA ARG A 22 20.86 -2.25 -7.08
C ARG A 22 21.21 -1.43 -5.84
N LYS A 23 21.97 -2.04 -4.94
CA LYS A 23 22.53 -1.34 -3.78
C LYS A 23 23.29 -0.09 -4.20
N GLY A 24 23.08 1.02 -3.49
CA GLY A 24 23.68 2.32 -3.77
C GLY A 24 22.91 3.21 -4.75
N ALA A 25 21.86 2.69 -5.41
CA ALA A 25 20.90 3.53 -6.11
C ALA A 25 19.98 4.27 -5.11
N PRO A 26 19.28 5.36 -5.52
CA PRO A 26 18.34 6.05 -4.66
C PRO A 26 17.27 5.11 -4.11
N ASN A 27 16.96 5.22 -2.81
CA ASN A 27 16.01 4.32 -2.15
C ASN A 27 14.56 4.68 -2.48
N LEU A 28 13.74 3.64 -2.71
CA LEU A 28 12.30 3.75 -2.95
C LEU A 28 11.56 2.72 -2.10
N ILE A 29 10.61 3.18 -1.31
CA ILE A 29 9.68 2.33 -0.56
C ILE A 29 8.37 2.22 -1.35
N LEU A 30 7.88 1.00 -1.60
CA LEU A 30 6.58 0.73 -2.20
C LEU A 30 5.71 0.01 -1.17
N TRP A 31 4.67 0.68 -0.66
CA TRP A 31 3.85 0.14 0.43
C TRP A 31 2.41 -0.15 -0.02
N HIS A 32 1.97 -1.40 0.16
CA HIS A 32 0.71 -1.93 -0.36
C HIS A 32 -0.55 -1.46 0.40
N GLY A 33 -1.72 -1.74 -0.18
CA GLY A 33 -3.03 -1.45 0.40
C GLY A 33 -3.46 -2.42 1.52
N LEU A 34 -4.60 -2.16 2.13
CA LEU A 34 -5.09 -2.80 3.36
C LEU A 34 -5.02 -4.34 3.37
N ALA A 35 -5.59 -4.99 2.36
CA ALA A 35 -5.74 -6.44 2.26
C ALA A 35 -4.82 -7.05 1.19
N ARG A 36 -3.70 -6.40 0.92
CA ARG A 36 -2.78 -6.76 -0.16
C ARG A 36 -1.40 -7.14 0.36
N THR A 37 -0.47 -7.42 -0.54
CA THR A 37 0.90 -7.81 -0.24
C THR A 37 1.91 -6.96 -1.00
N CYS A 38 3.17 -7.02 -0.58
CA CYS A 38 4.31 -6.42 -1.28
C CYS A 38 4.42 -6.81 -2.76
N ARG A 39 3.84 -7.96 -3.15
CA ARG A 39 3.92 -8.51 -4.50
C ARG A 39 2.98 -7.82 -5.51
N ASP A 40 2.12 -6.90 -5.04
CA ASP A 40 1.31 -6.06 -5.93
C ASP A 40 2.17 -5.10 -6.76
N PHE A 41 3.38 -4.83 -6.32
CA PHE A 41 4.30 -3.90 -6.98
C PHE A 41 5.29 -4.56 -7.95
N ASP A 42 5.18 -5.85 -8.23
CA ASP A 42 6.18 -6.58 -9.01
C ASP A 42 6.47 -5.93 -10.39
N GLU A 43 5.44 -5.48 -11.13
CA GLU A 43 5.61 -4.81 -12.42
C GLU A 43 6.27 -3.45 -12.27
N LEU A 44 5.79 -2.63 -11.35
CA LEU A 44 6.34 -1.30 -11.08
C LEU A 44 7.78 -1.41 -10.59
N ALA A 45 8.02 -2.29 -9.62
CA ALA A 45 9.36 -2.51 -9.06
C ALA A 45 10.34 -3.01 -10.13
N PHE A 46 9.94 -3.97 -10.96
CA PHE A 46 10.76 -4.45 -12.07
C PHE A 46 11.14 -3.32 -13.03
N ALA A 47 10.17 -2.47 -13.39
CA ALA A 47 10.37 -1.36 -14.33
C ALA A 47 11.26 -0.23 -13.76
N LEU A 48 11.32 -0.08 -12.43
CA LEU A 48 12.09 0.96 -11.74
C LEU A 48 13.42 0.46 -11.17
N ALA A 49 13.68 -0.86 -11.17
CA ALA A 49 14.82 -1.49 -10.52
C ALA A 49 16.19 -1.13 -11.09
N GLU A 50 16.25 -0.63 -12.34
CA GLU A 50 17.50 -0.13 -12.92
C GLU A 50 17.93 1.22 -12.32
N THR A 51 16.95 2.01 -11.87
CA THR A 51 17.16 3.38 -11.36
C THR A 51 17.18 3.43 -9.84
N TYR A 52 16.37 2.59 -9.17
CA TYR A 52 16.16 2.65 -7.72
C TYR A 52 16.57 1.35 -7.02
N HIS A 53 16.94 1.49 -5.75
CA HIS A 53 17.00 0.40 -4.80
C HIS A 53 15.66 0.37 -4.06
N ILE A 54 14.86 -0.68 -4.28
CA ILE A 54 13.42 -0.70 -3.95
C ILE A 54 13.17 -1.71 -2.84
N TYR A 55 12.36 -1.31 -1.87
CA TYR A 55 11.91 -2.15 -0.76
C TYR A 55 10.39 -2.15 -0.72
N CYS A 56 9.80 -3.33 -0.82
CA CYS A 56 8.36 -3.53 -0.77
C CYS A 56 8.03 -4.35 0.49
N PRO A 57 7.68 -3.74 1.62
CA PRO A 57 7.32 -4.48 2.83
C PRO A 57 5.90 -5.05 2.76
N ASP A 58 5.70 -6.18 3.45
CA ASP A 58 4.39 -6.64 3.89
C ASP A 58 4.06 -5.97 5.23
N THR A 59 2.92 -5.30 5.31
CA THR A 59 2.46 -4.72 6.59
C THR A 59 2.22 -5.85 7.61
N ILE A 60 2.47 -5.61 8.89
CA ILE A 60 2.12 -6.55 9.97
C ILE A 60 0.67 -7.07 9.78
N GLY A 61 0.49 -8.39 9.89
CA GLY A 61 -0.80 -9.06 9.65
C GLY A 61 -1.14 -9.29 8.18
N ARG A 62 -0.23 -9.01 7.23
CA ARG A 62 -0.41 -9.23 5.79
C ARG A 62 0.79 -9.97 5.21
N GLY A 63 0.57 -10.60 4.06
CA GLY A 63 1.61 -11.32 3.33
C GLY A 63 2.32 -12.36 4.17
N LEU A 64 3.63 -12.27 4.23
CA LEU A 64 4.50 -13.14 5.02
C LEU A 64 4.97 -12.49 6.34
N SER A 65 4.52 -11.27 6.65
CA SER A 65 4.77 -10.65 7.94
C SER A 65 3.98 -11.30 9.06
N GLN A 66 4.53 -11.25 10.27
CA GLN A 66 3.88 -11.77 11.47
C GLN A 66 2.49 -11.15 11.68
N TRP A 67 1.53 -11.93 12.14
CA TRP A 67 0.27 -11.39 12.65
C TRP A 67 0.45 -10.77 14.02
N SER A 68 -0.30 -9.71 14.30
CA SER A 68 -0.21 -9.03 15.60
C SER A 68 -0.77 -9.89 16.73
N PRO A 69 -0.04 -10.03 17.84
CA PRO A 69 -0.61 -10.57 19.09
C PRO A 69 -1.51 -9.56 19.83
N ASP A 70 -1.46 -8.27 19.44
CA ASP A 70 -2.25 -7.19 20.02
C ASP A 70 -2.87 -6.31 18.90
N PRO A 71 -3.82 -6.87 18.13
CA PRO A 71 -4.38 -6.19 16.97
C PRO A 71 -5.07 -4.86 17.27
N ASP A 72 -5.51 -4.66 18.51
CA ASP A 72 -6.20 -3.43 18.93
C ASP A 72 -5.28 -2.23 19.02
N ASN A 73 -4.02 -2.44 19.39
CA ASN A 73 -3.02 -1.39 19.55
C ASN A 73 -2.01 -1.35 18.41
N GLU A 74 -1.88 -2.44 17.62
CA GLU A 74 -0.86 -2.54 16.58
C GLU A 74 -1.39 -2.36 15.15
N TYR A 75 -2.69 -2.56 14.91
CA TYR A 75 -3.28 -2.21 13.63
C TYR A 75 -3.77 -0.76 13.63
N CYS A 76 -2.82 0.18 13.57
CA CYS A 76 -3.09 1.61 13.50
C CYS A 76 -1.95 2.36 12.81
N SER A 77 -2.22 3.56 12.30
CA SER A 77 -1.25 4.39 11.58
C SER A 77 0.01 4.69 12.39
N ALA A 78 -0.13 4.93 13.69
CA ALA A 78 1.00 5.21 14.58
C ALA A 78 1.95 4.01 14.70
N PHE A 79 1.44 2.78 14.83
CA PHE A 79 2.28 1.59 14.92
C PHE A 79 2.90 1.23 13.57
N TYR A 80 2.13 1.35 12.47
CA TYR A 80 2.67 1.15 11.11
C TYR A 80 3.82 2.12 10.80
N ALA A 81 3.71 3.40 11.21
CA ALA A 81 4.79 4.37 11.03
C ALA A 81 6.04 4.04 11.87
N ARG A 82 5.88 3.48 13.08
CA ARG A 82 7.00 2.97 13.88
C ARG A 82 7.68 1.77 13.23
N ILE A 83 6.90 0.83 12.67
CA ILE A 83 7.44 -0.28 11.87
C ILE A 83 8.22 0.25 10.67
N ALA A 84 7.66 1.23 9.94
CA ALA A 84 8.33 1.85 8.80
C ALA A 84 9.66 2.49 9.20
N GLN A 85 9.69 3.23 10.31
CA GLN A 85 10.92 3.81 10.85
C GLN A 85 11.94 2.73 11.21
N ALA A 86 11.54 1.72 11.98
CA ALA A 86 12.44 0.63 12.38
C ALA A 86 13.02 -0.13 11.18
N LEU A 87 12.21 -0.34 10.13
CA LEU A 87 12.64 -0.98 8.89
C LEU A 87 13.72 -0.14 8.20
N VAL A 88 13.47 1.14 7.93
CA VAL A 88 14.43 1.99 7.20
C VAL A 88 15.70 2.29 8.02
N ASP A 89 15.58 2.34 9.35
CA ASP A 89 16.74 2.50 10.23
C ASP A 89 17.66 1.28 10.17
N GLN A 90 17.13 0.06 10.23
CA GLN A 90 17.90 -1.18 10.12
C GLN A 90 18.51 -1.37 8.73
N LEU A 91 17.88 -0.86 7.69
CA LEU A 91 18.39 -0.87 6.32
C LEU A 91 19.42 0.23 6.05
N GLY A 92 19.66 1.14 7.02
CA GLY A 92 20.57 2.26 6.87
C GLY A 92 20.11 3.29 5.83
N ILE A 93 18.80 3.48 5.71
CA ILE A 93 18.21 4.38 4.73
C ILE A 93 17.93 5.74 5.39
N ASP A 94 18.77 6.74 5.14
CA ASP A 94 18.57 8.10 5.67
C ASP A 94 17.53 8.89 4.88
N ARG A 95 17.46 8.71 3.57
CA ARG A 95 16.55 9.40 2.67
C ARG A 95 15.98 8.46 1.62
N MET A 96 14.68 8.59 1.36
CA MET A 96 13.97 7.73 0.41
C MET A 96 12.88 8.50 -0.33
N ARG A 97 12.42 7.91 -1.42
CA ARG A 97 11.13 8.18 -2.03
C ARG A 97 10.11 7.18 -1.50
N TRP A 98 8.84 7.57 -1.46
CA TRP A 98 7.76 6.72 -0.97
C TRP A 98 6.60 6.70 -1.97
N LEU A 99 6.14 5.51 -2.31
CA LEU A 99 4.87 5.31 -2.99
C LEU A 99 4.01 4.37 -2.15
N GLY A 100 2.82 4.82 -1.80
CA GLY A 100 1.88 4.01 -1.05
C GLY A 100 0.52 3.90 -1.74
N THR A 101 0.02 2.68 -1.88
CA THR A 101 -1.34 2.43 -2.37
C THR A 101 -2.31 2.40 -1.20
N SER A 102 -3.39 3.21 -1.27
CA SER A 102 -4.45 3.17 -0.25
C SER A 102 -3.87 3.30 1.17
N MET A 103 -4.04 2.31 2.04
CA MET A 103 -3.43 2.27 3.38
C MET A 103 -1.91 2.58 3.37
N GLY A 104 -1.16 2.10 2.37
CA GLY A 104 0.26 2.41 2.24
C GLY A 104 0.55 3.90 2.01
N GLY A 105 -0.38 4.61 1.37
CA GLY A 105 -0.37 6.08 1.26
C GLY A 105 -0.66 6.76 2.58
N ALA A 106 -1.65 6.26 3.35
CA ALA A 106 -1.95 6.78 4.68
C ALA A 106 -0.76 6.59 5.64
N ILE A 107 -0.10 5.42 5.60
CA ILE A 107 1.12 5.16 6.37
C ILE A 107 2.22 6.16 5.97
N GLY A 108 2.44 6.37 4.67
CA GLY A 108 3.43 7.32 4.16
C GLY A 108 3.17 8.76 4.61
N THR A 109 1.92 9.21 4.54
CA THR A 109 1.49 10.54 5.02
C THR A 109 1.76 10.69 6.52
N HIS A 110 1.32 9.71 7.33
CA HIS A 110 1.51 9.76 8.77
C HIS A 110 3.00 9.68 9.15
N ALA A 111 3.77 8.78 8.52
CA ALA A 111 5.20 8.66 8.77
C ALA A 111 5.98 9.92 8.37
N ALA A 112 5.65 10.54 7.23
CA ALA A 112 6.26 11.78 6.78
C ALA A 112 5.99 12.96 7.73
N ALA A 113 4.81 13.00 8.35
CA ALA A 113 4.46 14.01 9.34
C ALA A 113 5.09 13.75 10.72
N THR A 114 5.51 12.52 11.02
CA THR A 114 5.94 12.09 12.37
C THR A 114 7.32 11.42 12.35
N THR A 115 7.37 10.08 12.31
CA THR A 115 8.56 9.26 12.53
C THR A 115 9.62 9.38 11.45
N LEU A 116 9.25 9.70 10.21
CA LEU A 116 10.14 9.87 9.06
C LEU A 116 10.18 11.31 8.54
N LYS A 117 9.85 12.28 9.40
CA LYS A 117 9.87 13.71 9.04
C LYS A 117 11.23 14.11 8.47
N GLY A 118 11.22 14.72 7.26
CA GLY A 118 12.42 15.15 6.55
C GLY A 118 13.19 14.04 5.83
N ARG A 119 12.79 12.76 5.97
CA ARG A 119 13.47 11.62 5.31
C ARG A 119 12.79 11.20 4.00
N ILE A 120 11.50 11.49 3.82
CA ILE A 120 10.79 11.23 2.58
C ILE A 120 10.96 12.42 1.65
N SER A 121 11.61 12.21 0.50
CA SER A 121 11.95 13.27 -0.46
C SER A 121 10.86 13.49 -1.51
N HIS A 122 10.11 12.46 -1.87
CA HIS A 122 8.97 12.47 -2.80
C HIS A 122 7.92 11.51 -2.28
N LEU A 123 6.67 11.92 -2.33
CA LEU A 123 5.54 11.11 -1.87
C LEU A 123 4.55 10.88 -3.02
N VAL A 124 4.27 9.61 -3.32
CA VAL A 124 3.20 9.22 -4.26
C VAL A 124 2.09 8.54 -3.48
N LEU A 125 0.91 9.12 -3.54
CA LEU A 125 -0.32 8.59 -2.94
C LEU A 125 -1.18 7.96 -4.04
N ASN A 126 -1.14 6.65 -4.15
CA ASN A 126 -1.95 5.91 -5.11
C ASN A 126 -3.33 5.64 -4.52
N ASP A 127 -4.28 6.44 -4.95
CA ASP A 127 -5.70 6.43 -4.59
C ASP A 127 -5.94 6.50 -3.06
N ASN A 128 -5.24 7.43 -2.43
CA ASN A 128 -5.39 7.76 -1.02
C ASN A 128 -5.35 9.28 -0.81
N GLY A 129 -6.04 9.73 0.23
CA GLY A 129 -6.06 11.13 0.66
C GLY A 129 -6.30 11.25 2.16
N PRO A 130 -6.26 12.48 2.68
CA PRO A 130 -6.43 12.76 4.11
C PRO A 130 -7.79 12.36 4.66
N ILE A 131 -8.81 12.34 3.82
CA ILE A 131 -10.15 11.87 4.17
C ILE A 131 -10.65 10.89 3.12
N LEU A 132 -11.30 9.82 3.55
CA LEU A 132 -11.82 8.77 2.70
C LEU A 132 -13.35 8.71 2.80
N ASN A 133 -14.00 8.30 1.70
CA ASN A 133 -15.46 8.15 1.67
C ASN A 133 -15.94 7.09 2.68
N PRO A 134 -16.77 7.45 3.68
CA PRO A 134 -17.25 6.53 4.70
C PRO A 134 -18.03 5.33 4.14
N ALA A 135 -18.77 5.51 3.04
CA ALA A 135 -19.50 4.42 2.40
C ALA A 135 -18.55 3.35 1.84
N ALA A 136 -17.45 3.77 1.21
CA ALA A 136 -16.44 2.86 0.71
C ALA A 136 -15.71 2.13 1.86
N ILE A 137 -15.37 2.83 2.95
CA ILE A 137 -14.80 2.21 4.15
C ILE A 137 -15.74 1.16 4.74
N ASN A 138 -17.04 1.44 4.84
CA ASN A 138 -18.00 0.48 5.36
C ASN A 138 -18.12 -0.77 4.47
N ARG A 139 -18.07 -0.61 3.15
CA ARG A 139 -18.00 -1.73 2.21
C ARG A 139 -16.74 -2.57 2.43
N ILE A 140 -15.58 -1.93 2.57
CA ILE A 140 -14.30 -2.62 2.82
C ILE A 140 -14.37 -3.44 4.12
N LYS A 141 -14.87 -2.88 5.20
CA LYS A 141 -15.05 -3.59 6.48
C LYS A 141 -15.85 -4.88 6.32
N THR A 142 -16.87 -4.88 5.48
CA THR A 142 -17.77 -6.03 5.30
C THR A 142 -17.04 -7.24 4.74
N TYR A 143 -16.24 -7.08 3.67
CA TYR A 143 -15.55 -8.22 3.05
C TYR A 143 -14.20 -8.53 3.70
N ALA A 144 -13.47 -7.52 4.17
CA ALA A 144 -12.15 -7.71 4.75
C ALA A 144 -12.21 -8.31 6.17
N GLY A 145 -13.24 -7.98 6.96
CA GLY A 145 -13.43 -8.53 8.30
C GLY A 145 -13.93 -9.98 8.35
N ASN A 146 -14.46 -10.49 7.24
CA ASN A 146 -14.97 -11.85 7.14
C ASN A 146 -14.56 -12.47 5.79
N PRO A 147 -13.27 -12.79 5.61
CA PRO A 147 -12.76 -13.33 4.36
C PRO A 147 -13.41 -14.68 4.04
N PRO A 148 -13.85 -14.90 2.80
CA PRO A 148 -14.50 -16.16 2.40
C PRO A 148 -13.49 -17.32 2.37
N GLU A 149 -14.03 -18.53 2.51
CA GLU A 149 -13.30 -19.78 2.37
C GLU A 149 -13.62 -20.47 1.05
N PHE A 150 -12.62 -21.08 0.44
CA PHE A 150 -12.73 -21.77 -0.84
C PHE A 150 -12.14 -23.18 -0.76
N ASN A 151 -12.54 -24.07 -1.67
CA ASN A 151 -11.94 -25.39 -1.79
C ASN A 151 -10.70 -25.38 -2.72
N MET A 152 -10.72 -24.51 -3.73
CA MET A 152 -9.71 -24.46 -4.79
C MET A 152 -9.15 -23.04 -4.98
N VAL A 153 -7.85 -22.97 -5.37
CA VAL A 153 -7.19 -21.70 -5.67
C VAL A 153 -7.86 -20.96 -6.82
N THR A 154 -8.42 -21.67 -7.79
CA THR A 154 -9.16 -21.09 -8.91
C THR A 154 -10.46 -20.40 -8.50
N GLU A 155 -11.09 -20.83 -7.42
CA GLU A 155 -12.25 -20.14 -6.84
C GLU A 155 -11.84 -18.83 -6.18
N LEU A 156 -10.71 -18.80 -5.48
CA LEU A 156 -10.14 -17.57 -4.93
C LEU A 156 -9.72 -16.60 -6.04
N GLU A 157 -9.14 -17.11 -7.15
CA GLU A 157 -8.80 -16.27 -8.30
C GLU A 157 -10.06 -15.64 -8.92
N ALA A 158 -11.14 -16.41 -9.11
CA ALA A 158 -12.39 -15.88 -9.63
C ALA A 158 -13.00 -14.80 -8.69
N TYR A 159 -12.90 -15.01 -7.39
CA TYR A 159 -13.31 -14.03 -6.39
C TYR A 159 -12.47 -12.75 -6.50
N PHE A 160 -11.12 -12.85 -6.61
CA PHE A 160 -10.24 -11.69 -6.78
C PHE A 160 -10.51 -10.93 -8.07
N ARG A 161 -10.75 -11.62 -9.18
CA ARG A 161 -11.14 -10.99 -10.45
C ARG A 161 -12.43 -10.16 -10.33
N THR A 162 -13.30 -10.53 -9.39
CA THR A 162 -14.53 -9.77 -9.10
C THR A 162 -14.26 -8.57 -8.20
N ILE A 163 -13.66 -8.78 -7.03
CA ILE A 163 -13.52 -7.71 -6.04
C ILE A 163 -12.43 -6.69 -6.38
N TYR A 164 -11.41 -7.09 -7.14
CA TYR A 164 -10.33 -6.23 -7.60
C TYR A 164 -10.45 -5.80 -9.08
N ALA A 165 -11.60 -6.03 -9.72
CA ALA A 165 -11.88 -5.48 -11.05
C ALA A 165 -11.61 -3.97 -11.15
N PRO A 166 -11.91 -3.14 -10.12
CA PRO A 166 -11.59 -1.72 -10.14
C PRO A 166 -10.11 -1.36 -10.25
N TYR A 167 -9.18 -2.30 -10.04
CA TYR A 167 -7.74 -2.05 -10.20
C TYR A 167 -7.33 -1.75 -11.65
N GLY A 168 -8.23 -2.01 -12.59
CA GLY A 168 -7.99 -1.87 -14.02
C GLY A 168 -7.57 -3.17 -14.68
N TRP A 169 -6.99 -3.05 -15.86
CA TRP A 169 -6.61 -4.23 -16.64
C TRP A 169 -5.48 -5.01 -15.98
N GLN A 170 -5.63 -6.34 -15.97
CA GLN A 170 -4.59 -7.29 -15.57
C GLN A 170 -4.62 -8.52 -16.49
N SER A 171 -3.45 -9.04 -16.84
CA SER A 171 -3.32 -10.30 -17.56
C SER A 171 -3.67 -11.49 -16.67
N ASP A 172 -3.95 -12.65 -17.29
CA ASP A 172 -4.18 -13.89 -16.54
C ASP A 172 -2.99 -14.29 -15.66
N ALA A 173 -1.77 -14.02 -16.09
CA ALA A 173 -0.57 -14.26 -15.31
C ALA A 173 -0.49 -13.37 -14.06
N GLN A 174 -0.91 -12.11 -14.17
CA GLN A 174 -0.97 -11.18 -13.03
C GLN A 174 -2.06 -11.58 -12.04
N TRP A 175 -3.25 -11.95 -12.51
CA TRP A 175 -4.32 -12.48 -11.64
C TRP A 175 -3.88 -13.74 -10.89
N ARG A 176 -3.20 -14.66 -11.59
CA ARG A 176 -2.67 -15.88 -10.97
C ARG A 176 -1.63 -15.56 -9.90
N ARG A 177 -0.64 -14.74 -10.22
CA ARG A 177 0.37 -14.31 -9.24
C ARG A 177 -0.25 -13.62 -8.04
N MET A 178 -1.18 -12.68 -8.26
CA MET A 178 -1.92 -12.02 -7.18
C MET A 178 -2.59 -13.04 -6.26
N THR A 179 -3.20 -14.09 -6.82
CA THR A 179 -3.85 -15.15 -6.06
C THR A 179 -2.84 -15.99 -5.29
N GLU A 180 -1.78 -16.46 -5.95
CA GLU A 180 -0.74 -17.30 -5.35
C GLU A 180 0.00 -16.60 -4.21
N THR A 181 0.22 -15.28 -4.32
CA THR A 181 0.86 -14.47 -3.27
C THR A 181 -0.09 -14.00 -2.18
N SER A 182 -1.38 -14.29 -2.31
CA SER A 182 -2.42 -13.86 -1.38
C SER A 182 -3.25 -15.00 -0.81
N VAL A 183 -2.86 -16.25 -1.05
CA VAL A 183 -3.55 -17.44 -0.54
C VAL A 183 -2.96 -17.94 0.77
N ARG A 184 -3.81 -18.37 1.68
CA ARG A 184 -3.45 -19.08 2.90
C ARG A 184 -4.30 -20.36 3.00
N ARG A 185 -3.66 -21.48 3.35
CA ARG A 185 -4.35 -22.74 3.61
C ARG A 185 -4.73 -22.86 5.08
N LEU A 186 -5.97 -23.18 5.33
CA LEU A 186 -6.51 -23.42 6.67
C LEU A 186 -6.24 -24.86 7.15
N PRO A 187 -6.28 -25.13 8.46
CA PRO A 187 -6.19 -26.49 9.00
C PRO A 187 -7.29 -27.44 8.47
N SER A 188 -8.45 -26.90 8.06
CA SER A 188 -9.54 -27.65 7.42
C SER A 188 -9.19 -28.17 6.01
N GLY A 189 -8.05 -27.75 5.45
CA GLY A 189 -7.67 -28.00 4.05
C GLY A 189 -8.23 -26.98 3.06
N LYS A 190 -9.22 -26.18 3.46
CA LYS A 190 -9.70 -25.04 2.66
C LYS A 190 -8.65 -23.94 2.54
N ILE A 191 -8.89 -23.02 1.65
CA ILE A 191 -8.06 -21.84 1.47
C ILE A 191 -8.87 -20.56 1.73
N THR A 192 -8.16 -19.49 2.11
CA THR A 192 -8.71 -18.15 2.30
C THR A 192 -7.62 -17.13 1.96
N THR A 193 -7.91 -15.85 2.16
CA THR A 193 -6.92 -14.77 1.98
C THR A 193 -5.84 -14.81 3.07
N HIS A 194 -4.66 -14.27 2.77
CA HIS A 194 -3.48 -14.36 3.63
C HIS A 194 -3.53 -13.50 4.90
N TYR A 195 -4.31 -12.41 4.88
CA TYR A 195 -4.28 -11.39 5.94
C TYR A 195 -5.03 -11.78 7.20
N ASP A 196 -4.69 -11.12 8.30
CA ASP A 196 -5.41 -11.21 9.57
C ASP A 196 -6.72 -10.41 9.48
N PRO A 197 -7.90 -11.04 9.60
CA PRO A 197 -9.16 -10.31 9.56
C PRO A 197 -9.36 -9.32 10.71
N ALA A 198 -8.62 -9.46 11.82
CA ALA A 198 -8.65 -8.52 12.93
C ALA A 198 -8.20 -7.10 12.52
N MET A 199 -7.50 -6.96 11.39
CA MET A 199 -7.06 -5.67 10.87
C MET A 199 -8.19 -4.65 10.65
N VAL A 200 -9.45 -5.10 10.44
CA VAL A 200 -10.58 -4.17 10.26
C VAL A 200 -10.96 -3.45 11.54
N ARG A 201 -10.49 -3.91 12.71
CA ARG A 201 -10.75 -3.26 14.00
C ARG A 201 -10.15 -1.85 14.05
N GLN A 202 -9.10 -1.58 13.27
CA GLN A 202 -8.51 -0.24 13.13
C GLN A 202 -9.54 0.82 12.74
N PHE A 203 -10.53 0.49 11.91
CA PHE A 203 -11.58 1.43 11.50
C PHE A 203 -12.54 1.82 12.63
N ILE A 204 -12.58 1.03 13.70
CA ILE A 204 -13.46 1.24 14.86
C ILE A 204 -12.66 1.87 16.01
N LEU A 205 -11.47 1.35 16.27
CA LEU A 205 -10.65 1.73 17.41
C LEU A 205 -9.81 2.98 17.14
N HIS A 206 -9.43 3.21 15.88
CA HIS A 206 -8.57 4.31 15.45
C HIS A 206 -9.23 5.15 14.33
N PRO A 207 -10.46 5.67 14.51
CA PRO A 207 -11.19 6.38 13.45
C PRO A 207 -10.49 7.66 12.98
N LYS A 208 -9.64 8.27 13.82
CA LYS A 208 -8.85 9.45 13.47
C LYS A 208 -7.76 9.18 12.44
N ASP A 209 -7.36 7.93 12.25
CA ASP A 209 -6.40 7.54 11.21
C ASP A 209 -6.93 7.80 9.79
N TYR A 210 -8.24 8.01 9.67
CA TYR A 210 -8.96 8.24 8.39
C TYR A 210 -9.45 9.68 8.23
N ASP A 211 -8.99 10.57 9.11
CA ASP A 211 -9.06 12.03 9.00
C ASP A 211 -7.68 12.59 9.36
N SER A 212 -6.83 12.70 8.37
CA SER A 212 -5.41 13.02 8.53
C SER A 212 -5.01 14.36 7.88
N TRP A 213 -5.96 15.30 7.76
CA TRP A 213 -5.66 16.62 7.23
C TRP A 213 -4.57 17.34 8.01
N ASP A 214 -4.57 17.23 9.34
CA ASP A 214 -3.53 17.86 10.18
C ASP A 214 -2.13 17.33 9.83
N ALA A 215 -2.00 16.04 9.55
CA ALA A 215 -0.74 15.45 9.09
C ALA A 215 -0.38 15.90 7.67
N TYR A 216 -1.35 15.85 6.74
CA TYR A 216 -1.16 16.23 5.35
C TYR A 216 -0.71 17.68 5.21
N ASP A 217 -1.30 18.60 5.96
CA ASP A 217 -0.98 20.04 5.92
C ASP A 217 0.43 20.36 6.41
N THR A 218 1.09 19.45 7.14
CA THR A 218 2.49 19.61 7.57
C THR A 218 3.51 19.13 6.53
N LEU A 219 3.08 18.46 5.47
CA LEU A 219 3.96 17.94 4.43
C LEU A 219 4.48 19.09 3.55
N ASP A 220 5.76 19.02 3.18
CA ASP A 220 6.47 20.04 2.39
C ASP A 220 7.22 19.46 1.17
N MET A 221 7.25 18.11 1.04
CA MET A 221 7.92 17.48 -0.09
C MET A 221 7.02 17.44 -1.34
N PRO A 222 7.61 17.36 -2.55
CA PRO A 222 6.88 17.06 -3.78
C PRO A 222 5.96 15.85 -3.59
N THR A 223 4.67 16.03 -3.90
CA THR A 223 3.64 15.01 -3.70
C THR A 223 2.83 14.83 -4.98
N LEU A 224 2.65 13.59 -5.41
CA LEU A 224 1.78 13.17 -6.50
C LEU A 224 0.63 12.34 -5.95
N VAL A 225 -0.59 12.68 -6.34
CA VAL A 225 -1.79 11.87 -6.06
C VAL A 225 -2.27 11.26 -7.37
N LEU A 226 -2.29 9.93 -7.42
CA LEU A 226 -2.91 9.17 -8.50
C LEU A 226 -4.33 8.83 -8.04
N ARG A 227 -5.34 9.28 -8.77
CA ARG A 227 -6.73 8.96 -8.49
C ARG A 227 -7.30 8.08 -9.60
N GLY A 228 -7.86 6.92 -9.26
CA GLY A 228 -8.65 6.16 -10.22
C GLY A 228 -9.87 6.97 -10.69
N GLU A 229 -10.11 7.02 -12.00
CA GLU A 229 -11.19 7.82 -12.60
C GLU A 229 -12.55 7.55 -11.95
N THR A 230 -12.82 6.28 -11.65
CA THR A 230 -14.07 5.81 -11.01
C THR A 230 -13.90 5.48 -9.53
N SER A 231 -12.83 5.98 -8.88
CA SER A 231 -12.63 5.72 -7.45
C SER A 231 -13.78 6.28 -6.64
N ASP A 232 -14.34 5.43 -5.80
CA ASP A 232 -15.37 5.76 -4.83
C ASP A 232 -14.80 5.94 -3.40
N LEU A 233 -13.49 5.67 -3.22
CA LEU A 233 -12.80 5.87 -1.94
C LEU A 233 -12.19 7.26 -1.83
N LEU A 234 -11.36 7.66 -2.80
CA LEU A 234 -10.81 9.00 -2.92
C LEU A 234 -11.68 9.85 -3.83
N LEU A 235 -12.45 10.76 -3.26
CA LEU A 235 -13.37 11.61 -4.01
C LEU A 235 -12.63 12.73 -4.75
N SER A 236 -13.22 13.21 -5.85
CA SER A 236 -12.67 14.29 -6.66
C SER A 236 -12.52 15.58 -5.86
N GLU A 237 -13.48 15.89 -5.00
CA GLU A 237 -13.49 17.06 -4.12
C GLU A 237 -12.29 17.05 -3.17
N THR A 238 -11.99 15.88 -2.59
CA THR A 238 -10.81 15.71 -1.73
C THR A 238 -9.52 15.98 -2.49
N THR A 239 -9.38 15.50 -3.73
CA THR A 239 -8.18 15.79 -4.53
C THR A 239 -8.02 17.26 -4.90
N GLN A 240 -9.13 17.99 -5.09
CA GLN A 240 -9.10 19.43 -5.32
C GLN A 240 -8.57 20.19 -4.09
N GLU A 241 -8.97 19.78 -2.88
CA GLU A 241 -8.41 20.36 -1.66
C GLU A 241 -6.93 20.01 -1.49
N MET A 242 -6.54 18.76 -1.75
CA MET A 242 -5.13 18.32 -1.69
C MET A 242 -4.21 19.12 -2.60
N ALA A 243 -4.71 19.59 -3.75
CA ALA A 243 -3.96 20.44 -4.67
C ALA A 243 -3.76 21.89 -4.13
N GLN A 244 -4.48 22.28 -3.09
CA GLN A 244 -4.46 23.65 -2.54
C GLN A 244 -3.86 23.73 -1.13
N ARG A 245 -3.75 22.59 -0.42
CA ARG A 245 -3.31 22.49 0.97
C ARG A 245 -2.01 21.69 1.11
N GLY A 246 -1.33 21.88 2.23
CA GLY A 246 -0.10 21.17 2.56
C GLY A 246 0.93 21.22 1.43
N PRO A 247 1.36 20.08 0.89
CA PRO A 247 2.38 20.01 -0.16
C PRO A 247 1.86 20.48 -1.53
N ARG A 248 0.56 20.84 -1.66
CA ARG A 248 -0.09 21.24 -2.91
C ARG A 248 0.13 20.20 -4.01
N ALA A 249 -0.30 18.98 -3.72
CA ALA A 249 -0.03 17.81 -4.55
C ALA A 249 -0.41 18.01 -6.03
N ARG A 250 0.41 17.48 -6.91
CA ARG A 250 0.03 17.26 -8.30
C ARG A 250 -1.00 16.13 -8.35
N ILE A 251 -2.12 16.36 -9.03
CA ILE A 251 -3.18 15.36 -9.17
C ILE A 251 -3.16 14.78 -10.57
N ALA A 252 -3.16 13.46 -10.68
CA ALA A 252 -3.29 12.75 -11.93
C ALA A 252 -4.45 11.74 -11.84
N THR A 253 -5.39 11.83 -12.77
CA THR A 253 -6.50 10.87 -12.88
C THR A 253 -6.08 9.72 -13.80
N VAL A 254 -6.21 8.50 -13.28
CA VAL A 254 -5.88 7.27 -14.01
C VAL A 254 -7.16 6.72 -14.64
N PRO A 255 -7.25 6.71 -15.98
CA PRO A 255 -8.48 6.29 -16.67
C PRO A 255 -8.73 4.80 -16.51
N LYS A 256 -10.01 4.40 -16.58
CA LYS A 256 -10.49 3.01 -16.53
C LYS A 256 -10.11 2.26 -15.24
N CYS A 257 -9.79 2.97 -14.18
CA CYS A 257 -9.50 2.42 -12.86
C CYS A 257 -10.43 3.04 -11.82
N GLY A 258 -10.72 2.26 -10.79
CA GLY A 258 -11.31 2.70 -9.54
C GLY A 258 -10.27 2.63 -8.42
N HIS A 259 -10.68 2.18 -7.22
CA HIS A 259 -9.79 2.02 -6.08
C HIS A 259 -9.15 0.62 -6.08
N ALA A 260 -7.86 0.56 -6.32
CA ALA A 260 -6.86 1.57 -6.68
C ALA A 260 -6.17 1.15 -7.99
N PRO A 261 -5.62 2.10 -8.80
CA PRO A 261 -4.83 1.75 -9.97
C PRO A 261 -3.74 0.73 -9.64
N ALA A 262 -3.61 -0.33 -10.47
CA ALA A 262 -2.67 -1.43 -10.22
C ALA A 262 -1.21 -1.08 -10.48
N LEU A 263 -0.92 0.02 -11.15
CA LEU A 263 0.43 0.49 -11.53
C LEU A 263 1.22 -0.57 -12.31
N ASN A 264 0.54 -1.31 -13.18
CA ASN A 264 1.05 -2.48 -13.89
C ASN A 264 1.11 -2.32 -15.41
N VAL A 265 0.68 -1.16 -15.93
CA VAL A 265 0.70 -0.85 -17.36
C VAL A 265 1.67 0.30 -17.65
N PRO A 266 2.25 0.37 -18.88
CA PRO A 266 3.31 1.33 -19.20
C PRO A 266 2.96 2.77 -18.87
N GLU A 267 1.74 3.21 -19.14
CA GLU A 267 1.29 4.59 -18.93
C GLU A 267 1.28 4.98 -17.45
N GLN A 268 0.86 4.06 -16.57
CA GLN A 268 0.84 4.28 -15.13
C GLN A 268 2.26 4.25 -14.55
N ILE A 269 3.11 3.33 -15.04
CA ILE A 269 4.50 3.21 -14.63
C ILE A 269 5.29 4.46 -15.02
N GLU A 270 5.08 4.98 -16.23
CA GLU A 270 5.78 6.18 -16.70
C GLU A 270 5.40 7.41 -15.90
N LEU A 271 4.13 7.60 -15.59
CA LEU A 271 3.65 8.69 -14.75
C LEU A 271 4.34 8.71 -13.37
N VAL A 272 4.54 7.52 -12.77
CA VAL A 272 5.29 7.39 -11.50
C VAL A 272 6.77 7.66 -11.72
N ARG A 273 7.36 7.11 -12.80
CA ARG A 273 8.79 7.27 -13.10
C ARG A 273 9.17 8.73 -13.31
N GLU A 274 8.42 9.46 -14.12
CA GLU A 274 8.63 10.88 -14.38
C GLU A 274 8.63 11.71 -13.09
N PHE A 275 7.62 11.51 -12.25
CA PHE A 275 7.52 12.24 -10.98
C PHE A 275 8.66 11.89 -10.01
N LEU A 276 9.02 10.62 -9.90
CA LEU A 276 10.10 10.22 -9.00
C LEU A 276 11.50 10.66 -9.49
N ALA A 277 11.65 11.05 -10.74
CA ALA A 277 12.91 11.53 -11.31
C ALA A 277 13.17 13.03 -11.06
N GLU A 278 12.17 13.79 -10.63
CA GLU A 278 12.29 15.21 -10.26
C GLU A 278 13.13 15.38 -8.97
#